data_de7ad6989654c3e5f152bb49f767b091
#
_entry.id   de7ad6989654c3e5f152bb49f767b091
#
_cell.length_a   1.000
_cell.length_b   1.000
_cell.length_c   1.000
_cell.angle_alpha   90.00
_cell.angle_beta   90.00
_cell.angle_gamma   90.00
#
_symmetry.space_group_name_H-M   'P 1'
#
loop_
_entity.id
_entity.type
_entity.pdbx_description
1 polymer ?
#
loop_
_entity_poly.entity_id
_entity_poly.type
_entity_poly.pdbx_seq_one_letter_code
_entity_poly.pdbx_strand_id
1 'polypeptide(L)'
;MARKNIRDDMRPTRLPKESEEYVSQREELRLAEIDSVQSRERVAQLRRQLPKGAIVDDYAFIEGSAELDDGDKPTRVIRLSELFTAAKRSLVIYHFMYGKRQTSPCPMCTLIIDSLNGVAHHLAQNVDLAIVAAADPTALLAHARRQGWDNLRLLSIAEGSTFKYDLSSEDREGNQDSTISVFTRDGDGTLRHFYSAHPHMAPDIRERGLDLLSPVYNVLDLTPEGRGNWYASLEYPVKVSTARV
;
A
#
# COMPACT_ATOMS: atom_id res chain seq x y z
N MET A 1 4.38 -8.78 -33.53
CA MET A 1 4.55 -7.34 -33.77
C MET A 1 5.84 -6.90 -33.10
N ALA A 2 6.87 -6.54 -33.87
CA ALA A 2 8.12 -6.04 -33.31
C ALA A 2 7.85 -4.74 -32.57
N ARG A 3 8.23 -4.66 -31.28
CA ARG A 3 8.26 -3.40 -30.54
C ARG A 3 9.20 -2.45 -31.29
N LYS A 4 8.63 -1.37 -31.82
CA LYS A 4 9.41 -0.29 -32.38
C LYS A 4 10.33 0.20 -31.25
N ASN A 5 11.63 0.02 -31.38
CA ASN A 5 12.60 0.55 -30.45
C ASN A 5 12.32 2.05 -30.31
N ILE A 6 11.85 2.44 -29.11
CA ILE A 6 11.90 3.83 -28.71
C ILE A 6 13.41 4.11 -28.74
N ARG A 7 13.82 4.99 -29.61
CA ARG A 7 15.23 5.35 -29.79
C ARG A 7 15.83 5.70 -28.43
N ASP A 8 17.10 5.35 -28.26
CA ASP A 8 17.94 5.72 -27.10
C ASP A 8 18.01 7.24 -26.88
N ASP A 9 17.51 8.03 -27.84
CA ASP A 9 17.36 9.47 -27.72
C ASP A 9 16.17 9.78 -26.80
N MET A 10 16.46 10.01 -25.55
CA MET A 10 15.50 10.63 -24.65
C MET A 10 15.01 11.93 -25.29
N ARG A 11 13.70 12.05 -25.45
CA ARG A 11 13.09 13.28 -25.95
C ARG A 11 12.68 14.15 -24.75
N PRO A 12 13.57 15.04 -24.26
CA PRO A 12 13.15 16.01 -23.28
C PRO A 12 12.08 16.89 -23.92
N THR A 13 11.03 17.19 -23.20
CA THR A 13 10.10 18.25 -23.60
C THR A 13 10.90 19.52 -23.74
N ARG A 14 10.88 20.13 -24.92
CA ARG A 14 11.59 21.37 -25.21
C ARG A 14 10.61 22.34 -25.82
N LEU A 15 10.36 23.44 -25.08
CA LEU A 15 9.45 24.47 -25.54
C LEU A 15 10.28 25.65 -26.18
N PRO A 16 9.68 26.30 -27.18
CA PRO A 16 10.27 27.54 -27.66
C PRO A 16 10.41 28.59 -26.54
N LYS A 17 11.55 29.28 -26.49
CA LYS A 17 11.82 30.34 -25.51
C LYS A 17 12.17 29.89 -24.08
N GLU A 18 12.51 28.63 -23.86
CA GLU A 18 13.18 28.23 -22.61
C GLU A 18 14.52 28.97 -22.49
N SER A 19 14.82 29.47 -21.28
CA SER A 19 16.14 30.09 -21.01
C SER A 19 17.24 29.03 -20.97
N GLU A 20 18.46 29.41 -21.24
CA GLU A 20 19.62 28.52 -21.12
C GLU A 20 19.80 28.00 -19.69
N GLU A 21 19.53 28.84 -18.70
CA GLU A 21 19.56 28.47 -17.29
C GLU A 21 18.52 27.36 -16.98
N TYR A 22 17.28 27.53 -17.44
CA TYR A 22 16.23 26.52 -17.27
C TYR A 22 16.63 25.19 -17.91
N VAL A 23 17.16 25.21 -19.12
CA VAL A 23 17.61 24.01 -19.83
C VAL A 23 18.74 23.31 -19.07
N SER A 24 19.69 24.07 -18.51
CA SER A 24 20.80 23.52 -17.72
C SER A 24 20.32 22.88 -16.43
N GLN A 25 19.47 23.56 -15.66
CA GLN A 25 18.92 23.02 -14.39
C GLN A 25 18.01 21.83 -14.63
N ARG A 26 17.23 21.83 -15.69
CA ARG A 26 16.41 20.67 -16.05
C ARG A 26 17.25 19.45 -16.43
N GLU A 27 18.42 19.64 -17.03
CA GLU A 27 19.34 18.53 -17.31
C GLU A 27 19.93 17.95 -16.03
N GLU A 28 20.29 18.78 -15.06
CA GLU A 28 20.71 18.35 -13.73
C GLU A 28 19.60 17.53 -13.03
N LEU A 29 18.37 18.04 -13.04
CA LEU A 29 17.19 17.33 -12.53
C LEU A 29 17.03 15.97 -13.21
N ARG A 30 17.13 15.91 -14.52
CA ARG A 30 17.00 14.65 -15.28
C ARG A 30 18.04 13.60 -14.83
N LEU A 31 19.26 14.00 -14.59
CA LEU A 31 20.30 13.10 -14.10
C LEU A 31 19.95 12.57 -12.70
N ALA A 32 19.47 13.44 -11.80
CA ALA A 32 19.01 13.03 -10.47
C ALA A 32 17.79 12.08 -10.52
N GLU A 33 16.86 12.27 -11.45
CA GLU A 33 15.75 11.36 -11.69
C GLU A 33 16.22 9.98 -12.16
N ILE A 34 17.21 9.91 -13.04
CA ILE A 34 17.85 8.66 -13.47
C ILE A 34 18.44 7.92 -12.27
N ASP A 35 19.23 8.62 -11.44
CA ASP A 35 19.84 8.04 -10.24
C ASP A 35 18.78 7.53 -9.27
N SER A 36 17.67 8.25 -9.11
CA SER A 36 16.55 7.82 -8.30
C SER A 36 15.92 6.52 -8.83
N VAL A 37 15.72 6.39 -10.15
CA VAL A 37 15.20 5.16 -10.77
C VAL A 37 16.17 4.00 -10.56
N GLN A 38 17.47 4.20 -10.77
CA GLN A 38 18.50 3.18 -10.55
C GLN A 38 18.57 2.74 -9.09
N SER A 39 18.44 3.67 -8.15
CA SER A 39 18.36 3.37 -6.72
C SER A 39 17.16 2.50 -6.38
N ARG A 40 15.97 2.79 -6.95
CA ARG A 40 14.77 1.98 -6.77
C ARG A 40 14.93 0.56 -7.32
N GLU A 41 15.54 0.41 -8.50
CA GLU A 41 15.84 -0.90 -9.09
C GLU A 41 16.82 -1.69 -8.21
N ARG A 42 17.85 -1.04 -7.68
CA ARG A 42 18.79 -1.67 -6.73
C ARG A 42 18.07 -2.15 -5.48
N VAL A 43 17.20 -1.33 -4.88
CA VAL A 43 16.41 -1.73 -3.70
C VAL A 43 15.50 -2.92 -4.02
N ALA A 44 14.83 -2.90 -5.18
CA ALA A 44 13.99 -4.03 -5.62
C ALA A 44 14.82 -5.31 -5.80
N GLN A 45 16.04 -5.20 -6.34
CA GLN A 45 16.96 -6.33 -6.46
C GLN A 45 17.39 -6.88 -5.09
N LEU A 46 17.75 -6.01 -4.15
CA LEU A 46 18.13 -6.42 -2.79
C LEU A 46 16.99 -7.16 -2.09
N ARG A 47 15.73 -6.68 -2.25
CA ARG A 47 14.56 -7.40 -1.71
C ARG A 47 14.45 -8.81 -2.30
N ARG A 48 14.61 -8.97 -3.60
CA ARG A 48 14.56 -10.30 -4.26
C ARG A 48 15.68 -11.24 -3.81
N GLN A 49 16.79 -10.71 -3.30
CA GLN A 49 17.94 -11.48 -2.80
C GLN A 49 17.84 -11.84 -1.32
N LEU A 50 16.80 -11.39 -0.61
CA LEU A 50 16.60 -11.78 0.76
C LEU A 50 16.51 -13.31 0.88
N PRO A 51 17.14 -13.91 1.90
CA PRO A 51 16.97 -15.32 2.19
C PRO A 51 15.53 -15.61 2.59
N LYS A 52 15.19 -16.89 2.72
CA LYS A 52 13.88 -17.29 3.26
C LYS A 52 13.67 -16.65 4.64
N GLY A 53 12.54 -15.98 4.78
CA GLY A 53 12.17 -15.32 6.03
C GLY A 53 11.70 -16.30 7.11
N ALA A 54 11.36 -15.75 8.27
CA ALA A 54 10.91 -16.52 9.42
C ALA A 54 9.62 -17.31 9.10
N ILE A 55 9.51 -18.51 9.66
CA ILE A 55 8.24 -19.25 9.71
C ILE A 55 7.30 -18.47 10.62
N VAL A 56 6.04 -18.36 10.20
CA VAL A 56 4.99 -17.68 10.96
C VAL A 56 3.83 -18.64 11.23
N ASP A 57 3.06 -18.31 12.24
CA ASP A 57 1.83 -19.02 12.56
C ASP A 57 0.77 -18.82 11.48
N ASP A 58 -0.17 -19.75 11.41
CA ASP A 58 -1.34 -19.62 10.55
C ASP A 58 -2.40 -18.74 11.24
N TYR A 59 -2.12 -17.44 11.25
CA TYR A 59 -2.91 -16.43 11.96
C TYR A 59 -4.38 -16.45 11.57
N ALA A 60 -5.24 -16.17 12.55
CA ALA A 60 -6.69 -16.09 12.35
C ALA A 60 -7.15 -14.64 12.16
N PHE A 61 -8.06 -14.47 11.21
CA PHE A 61 -8.74 -13.22 10.92
C PHE A 61 -10.25 -13.44 10.88
N ILE A 62 -11.01 -12.37 10.96
CA ILE A 62 -12.45 -12.34 10.72
C ILE A 62 -12.69 -11.61 9.40
N GLU A 63 -13.30 -12.31 8.46
CA GLU A 63 -13.70 -11.78 7.16
C GLU A 63 -15.20 -11.50 7.17
N GLY A 64 -15.61 -10.29 6.78
CA GLY A 64 -17.00 -9.95 6.54
C GLY A 64 -17.47 -10.36 5.15
N SER A 65 -18.65 -9.89 4.73
CA SER A 65 -19.12 -10.09 3.36
C SER A 65 -18.18 -9.44 2.34
N ALA A 66 -17.96 -10.12 1.20
CA ALA A 66 -17.25 -9.56 0.06
C ALA A 66 -18.02 -8.40 -0.59
N GLU A 67 -19.34 -8.39 -0.47
CA GLU A 67 -20.21 -7.32 -0.94
C GLU A 67 -20.45 -6.33 0.21
N LEU A 68 -19.94 -5.13 0.07
CA LEU A 68 -20.00 -4.10 1.11
C LEU A 68 -21.45 -3.68 1.45
N ASP A 69 -22.38 -3.85 0.52
CA ASP A 69 -23.80 -3.49 0.71
C ASP A 69 -24.62 -4.54 1.51
N ASP A 70 -24.06 -5.71 1.73
CA ASP A 70 -24.71 -6.81 2.44
C ASP A 70 -24.64 -6.69 3.98
N GLY A 71 -25.14 -5.63 4.51
CA GLY A 71 -25.10 -5.09 5.87
C GLY A 71 -24.93 -6.03 7.06
N ASP A 72 -25.55 -7.23 7.06
CA ASP A 72 -25.58 -8.14 8.21
C ASP A 72 -25.24 -9.60 7.86
N LYS A 73 -24.53 -9.85 6.77
CA LYS A 73 -24.08 -11.23 6.48
C LYS A 73 -23.11 -11.71 7.54
N PRO A 74 -23.19 -12.99 7.92
CA PRO A 74 -22.33 -13.54 8.96
C PRO A 74 -20.85 -13.43 8.58
N THR A 75 -20.05 -13.00 9.52
CA THR A 75 -18.60 -13.03 9.43
C THR A 75 -18.10 -14.47 9.53
N ARG A 76 -16.96 -14.76 8.92
CA ARG A 76 -16.29 -16.06 9.06
C ARG A 76 -14.86 -15.89 9.56
N VAL A 77 -14.39 -16.88 10.32
CA VAL A 77 -12.95 -16.98 10.63
C VAL A 77 -12.23 -17.53 9.41
N ILE A 78 -11.12 -16.89 9.04
CA ILE A 78 -10.26 -17.31 7.96
C ILE A 78 -8.81 -17.33 8.44
N ARG A 79 -8.00 -18.23 7.90
CA ARG A 79 -6.59 -18.36 8.22
C ARG A 79 -5.69 -17.68 7.20
N LEU A 80 -4.48 -17.30 7.63
CA LEU A 80 -3.45 -16.75 6.73
C LEU A 80 -3.20 -17.66 5.51
N SER A 81 -3.15 -18.98 5.73
CA SER A 81 -2.98 -19.97 4.68
C SER A 81 -4.08 -19.95 3.61
N GLU A 82 -5.30 -19.56 3.98
CA GLU A 82 -6.47 -19.51 3.09
C GLU A 82 -6.52 -18.22 2.26
N LEU A 83 -5.64 -17.24 2.55
CA LEU A 83 -5.56 -16.00 1.79
C LEU A 83 -4.79 -16.15 0.47
N PHE A 84 -4.03 -17.24 0.31
CA PHE A 84 -3.30 -17.53 -0.92
C PHE A 84 -4.18 -18.23 -1.95
N THR A 85 -4.42 -17.59 -3.08
CA THR A 85 -5.25 -18.15 -4.16
C THR A 85 -4.51 -19.19 -5.02
N ALA A 86 -3.17 -19.21 -4.99
CA ALA A 86 -2.36 -20.21 -5.70
C ALA A 86 -1.04 -20.50 -4.96
N ALA A 87 -0.45 -21.67 -5.25
CA ALA A 87 0.71 -22.21 -4.52
C ALA A 87 1.99 -21.35 -4.61
N LYS A 88 2.14 -20.54 -5.66
CA LYS A 88 3.35 -19.73 -5.90
C LYS A 88 3.07 -18.22 -5.88
N ARG A 89 1.95 -17.81 -5.32
CA ARG A 89 1.63 -16.39 -5.19
C ARG A 89 2.18 -15.85 -3.88
N SER A 90 2.64 -14.62 -3.89
CA SER A 90 2.91 -13.87 -2.67
C SER A 90 1.61 -13.23 -2.18
N LEU A 91 1.44 -13.20 -0.86
CA LEU A 91 0.37 -12.48 -0.20
C LEU A 91 0.92 -11.17 0.35
N VAL A 92 0.30 -10.08 -0.01
CA VAL A 92 0.60 -8.74 0.48
C VAL A 92 -0.49 -8.33 1.46
N ILE A 93 -0.11 -7.93 2.68
CA ILE A 93 -1.04 -7.43 3.70
C ILE A 93 -0.66 -6.00 4.05
N TYR A 94 -1.59 -5.07 3.91
CA TYR A 94 -1.47 -3.73 4.44
C TYR A 94 -2.11 -3.66 5.83
N HIS A 95 -1.32 -3.23 6.83
CA HIS A 95 -1.77 -3.07 8.21
C HIS A 95 -2.39 -1.69 8.38
N PHE A 96 -3.68 -1.65 8.50
CA PHE A 96 -4.46 -0.42 8.61
C PHE A 96 -4.53 0.03 10.07
N MET A 97 -3.99 1.20 10.37
CA MET A 97 -4.09 1.82 11.70
C MET A 97 -5.54 2.17 12.03
N TYR A 98 -6.29 1.17 12.42
CA TYR A 98 -7.63 1.25 12.93
C TYR A 98 -7.83 0.17 13.98
N GLY A 99 -7.65 0.54 15.24
CA GLY A 99 -7.77 -0.36 16.39
C GLY A 99 -9.09 -0.16 17.13
N LYS A 100 -9.39 -1.06 18.08
CA LYS A 100 -10.61 -1.02 18.90
C LYS A 100 -10.73 0.23 19.77
N ARG A 101 -9.63 0.91 20.07
CA ARG A 101 -9.59 2.14 20.89
C ARG A 101 -9.73 3.41 20.06
N GLN A 102 -9.70 3.31 18.74
CA GLN A 102 -9.77 4.45 17.86
C GLN A 102 -11.20 4.72 17.42
N THR A 103 -11.63 5.97 17.56
CA THR A 103 -12.94 6.43 17.07
C THR A 103 -12.95 6.68 15.57
N SER A 104 -11.78 6.92 15.00
CA SER A 104 -11.60 7.18 13.56
C SER A 104 -10.32 6.49 13.08
N PRO A 105 -10.30 5.94 11.87
CA PRO A 105 -9.10 5.35 11.29
C PRO A 105 -8.08 6.43 10.90
N CYS A 106 -6.83 6.01 10.68
CA CYS A 106 -5.76 6.89 10.24
C CYS A 106 -6.02 7.43 8.82
N PRO A 107 -6.02 8.77 8.61
CA PRO A 107 -6.25 9.36 7.29
C PRO A 107 -5.17 8.99 6.26
N MET A 108 -3.91 8.91 6.68
CA MET A 108 -2.79 8.52 5.79
C MET A 108 -2.91 7.08 5.32
N CYS A 109 -3.31 6.17 6.20
CA CYS A 109 -3.59 4.80 5.81
C CYS A 109 -4.77 4.72 4.85
N THR A 110 -5.84 5.49 5.09
CA THR A 110 -6.99 5.58 4.18
C THR A 110 -6.56 6.02 2.79
N LEU A 111 -5.72 7.06 2.65
CA LEU A 111 -5.14 7.49 1.38
C LEU A 111 -4.40 6.37 0.64
N ILE A 112 -3.60 5.58 1.36
CA ILE A 112 -2.87 4.44 0.77
C ILE A 112 -3.85 3.38 0.31
N ILE A 113 -4.86 3.05 1.12
CA ILE A 113 -5.86 2.03 0.79
C ILE A 113 -6.73 2.47 -0.40
N ASP A 114 -7.10 3.75 -0.50
CA ASP A 114 -7.79 4.32 -1.67
C ASP A 114 -6.97 4.07 -2.95
N SER A 115 -5.66 4.28 -2.87
CA SER A 115 -4.75 4.03 -4.00
C SER A 115 -4.66 2.54 -4.34
N LEU A 116 -4.59 1.65 -3.34
CA LEU A 116 -4.58 0.20 -3.53
C LEU A 116 -5.91 -0.30 -4.11
N ASN A 117 -7.04 0.25 -3.66
CA ASN A 117 -8.36 -0.08 -4.19
C ASN A 117 -8.47 0.26 -5.69
N GLY A 118 -7.96 1.42 -6.08
CA GLY A 118 -7.96 1.84 -7.48
C GLY A 118 -7.16 0.95 -8.43
N VAL A 119 -6.15 0.23 -7.92
CA VAL A 119 -5.29 -0.65 -8.72
C VAL A 119 -5.43 -2.14 -8.36
N ALA A 120 -6.36 -2.50 -7.50
CA ALA A 120 -6.51 -3.85 -6.96
C ALA A 120 -6.63 -4.94 -8.04
N HIS A 121 -7.40 -4.69 -9.11
CA HIS A 121 -7.58 -5.62 -10.22
C HIS A 121 -6.30 -5.87 -11.05
N HIS A 122 -5.37 -4.90 -11.09
CA HIS A 122 -4.05 -5.11 -11.70
C HIS A 122 -3.13 -5.91 -10.77
N LEU A 123 -3.16 -5.61 -9.45
CA LEU A 123 -2.39 -6.35 -8.46
C LEU A 123 -2.81 -7.81 -8.39
N ALA A 124 -4.12 -8.08 -8.44
CA ALA A 124 -4.70 -9.43 -8.40
C ALA A 124 -4.23 -10.36 -9.53
N GLN A 125 -3.65 -9.83 -10.61
CA GLN A 125 -3.05 -10.65 -11.65
C GLN A 125 -1.71 -11.28 -11.21
N ASN A 126 -1.06 -10.74 -10.19
CA ASN A 126 0.29 -11.14 -9.78
C ASN A 126 0.40 -11.57 -8.32
N VAL A 127 -0.33 -10.93 -7.42
CA VAL A 127 -0.27 -11.15 -5.96
C VAL A 127 -1.66 -11.24 -5.37
N ASP A 128 -1.75 -11.86 -4.20
CA ASP A 128 -2.93 -11.75 -3.34
C ASP A 128 -2.76 -10.52 -2.45
N LEU A 129 -3.83 -9.78 -2.23
CA LEU A 129 -3.83 -8.54 -1.45
C LEU A 129 -4.95 -8.56 -0.41
N ALA A 130 -4.62 -8.20 0.82
CA ALA A 130 -5.59 -7.98 1.88
C ALA A 130 -5.26 -6.73 2.71
N ILE A 131 -6.29 -6.09 3.24
CA ILE A 131 -6.18 -5.02 4.23
C ILE A 131 -6.58 -5.62 5.57
N VAL A 132 -5.73 -5.48 6.57
CA VAL A 132 -5.95 -6.02 7.92
C VAL A 132 -5.98 -4.88 8.93
N ALA A 133 -7.01 -4.86 9.79
CA ALA A 133 -7.16 -3.91 10.88
C ALA A 133 -7.42 -4.64 12.22
N ALA A 134 -7.09 -3.99 13.34
CA ALA A 134 -7.45 -4.47 14.66
C ALA A 134 -8.88 -4.05 15.08
N ALA A 135 -9.53 -3.18 14.30
CA ALA A 135 -10.92 -2.75 14.52
C ALA A 135 -11.91 -3.92 14.39
N ASP A 136 -13.08 -3.79 14.99
CA ASP A 136 -14.16 -4.75 14.80
C ASP A 136 -14.62 -4.79 13.32
N PRO A 137 -15.04 -5.96 12.82
CA PRO A 137 -15.44 -6.13 11.42
C PRO A 137 -16.51 -5.12 10.97
N THR A 138 -17.50 -4.86 11.83
CA THR A 138 -18.57 -3.89 11.54
C THR A 138 -18.04 -2.48 11.33
N ALA A 139 -17.10 -2.04 12.17
CA ALA A 139 -16.49 -0.71 12.06
C ALA A 139 -15.63 -0.60 10.80
N LEU A 140 -14.82 -1.64 10.51
CA LEU A 140 -13.98 -1.70 9.31
C LEU A 140 -14.82 -1.63 8.04
N LEU A 141 -15.86 -2.47 7.93
CA LEU A 141 -16.74 -2.50 6.76
C LEU A 141 -17.56 -1.21 6.60
N ALA A 142 -18.01 -0.61 7.70
CA ALA A 142 -18.70 0.69 7.64
C ALA A 142 -17.79 1.79 7.10
N HIS A 143 -16.50 1.79 7.47
CA HIS A 143 -15.54 2.73 6.91
C HIS A 143 -15.28 2.43 5.43
N ALA A 144 -15.06 1.18 5.06
CA ALA A 144 -14.83 0.74 3.68
C ALA A 144 -15.97 1.14 2.74
N ARG A 145 -17.23 0.98 3.17
CA ARG A 145 -18.41 1.45 2.41
C ARG A 145 -18.36 2.95 2.13
N ARG A 146 -18.01 3.75 3.14
CA ARG A 146 -17.89 5.21 2.97
C ARG A 146 -16.82 5.60 1.97
N GLN A 147 -15.73 4.80 1.89
CA GLN A 147 -14.62 5.04 0.98
C GLN A 147 -14.79 4.37 -0.40
N GLY A 148 -15.77 3.47 -0.57
CA GLY A 148 -15.97 2.73 -1.82
C GLY A 148 -14.87 1.70 -2.09
N TRP A 149 -14.42 0.97 -1.05
CA TRP A 149 -13.35 -0.05 -1.18
C TRP A 149 -13.91 -1.39 -1.67
N ASP A 150 -14.52 -1.41 -2.85
CA ASP A 150 -15.23 -2.56 -3.38
C ASP A 150 -14.32 -3.64 -3.97
N ASN A 151 -13.03 -3.34 -4.17
CA ASN A 151 -12.08 -4.22 -4.84
C ASN A 151 -11.05 -4.86 -3.89
N LEU A 152 -11.22 -4.68 -2.58
CA LEU A 152 -10.24 -5.11 -1.58
C LEU A 152 -10.80 -6.18 -0.66
N ARG A 153 -9.95 -7.12 -0.27
CA ARG A 153 -10.23 -8.07 0.78
C ARG A 153 -9.96 -7.43 2.14
N LEU A 154 -10.98 -7.32 2.98
CA LEU A 154 -10.95 -6.59 4.25
C LEU A 154 -11.08 -7.58 5.40
N LEU A 155 -10.13 -7.55 6.33
CA LEU A 155 -10.01 -8.51 7.42
C LEU A 155 -9.82 -7.80 8.76
N SER A 156 -10.52 -8.26 9.77
CA SER A 156 -10.25 -7.88 11.16
C SER A 156 -9.42 -8.97 11.85
N ILE A 157 -8.52 -8.58 12.74
CA ILE A 157 -7.71 -9.54 13.49
C ILE A 157 -8.61 -10.29 14.46
N ALA A 158 -8.62 -11.63 14.40
CA ALA A 158 -9.42 -12.45 15.29
C ALA A 158 -8.94 -12.37 16.74
N GLU A 159 -9.86 -12.53 17.69
CA GLU A 159 -9.50 -12.60 19.10
C GLU A 159 -8.52 -13.75 19.35
N GLY A 160 -7.49 -13.49 20.17
CA GLY A 160 -6.43 -14.44 20.45
C GLY A 160 -5.35 -14.57 19.37
N SER A 161 -5.50 -13.96 18.20
CA SER A 161 -4.45 -13.94 17.18
C SER A 161 -3.30 -13.01 17.60
N THR A 162 -2.05 -13.51 17.52
CA THR A 162 -0.84 -12.74 17.83
C THR A 162 -0.35 -11.87 16.68
N PHE A 163 -0.97 -11.97 15.52
CA PHE A 163 -0.57 -11.29 14.26
C PHE A 163 -0.13 -9.84 14.47
N LYS A 164 -0.93 -9.05 15.19
CA LYS A 164 -0.66 -7.63 15.41
C LYS A 164 0.60 -7.36 16.22
N TYR A 165 0.93 -8.24 17.16
CA TYR A 165 2.13 -8.13 17.99
C TYR A 165 3.36 -8.65 17.26
N ASP A 166 3.22 -9.77 16.57
CA ASP A 166 4.32 -10.41 15.84
C ASP A 166 4.79 -9.53 14.66
N LEU A 167 3.86 -8.82 14.03
CA LEU A 167 4.13 -7.90 12.93
C LEU A 167 4.26 -6.43 13.39
N SER A 168 4.25 -6.16 14.68
CA SER A 168 4.39 -4.82 15.28
C SER A 168 3.39 -3.78 14.76
N SER A 169 2.19 -4.21 14.35
CA SER A 169 1.15 -3.29 13.90
C SER A 169 0.27 -2.74 15.03
N GLU A 170 0.32 -3.35 16.20
CA GLU A 170 -0.27 -2.85 17.45
C GLU A 170 0.58 -3.28 18.63
N ASP A 171 0.89 -2.39 19.55
CA ASP A 171 1.54 -2.73 20.81
C ASP A 171 0.53 -3.19 21.88
N ARG A 172 1.04 -3.55 23.07
CA ARG A 172 0.21 -4.03 24.17
C ARG A 172 -0.65 -2.94 24.79
N GLU A 173 -0.28 -1.70 24.61
CA GLU A 173 -1.02 -0.50 25.02
C GLU A 173 -2.10 -0.11 24.01
N GLY A 174 -2.14 -0.74 22.83
CA GLY A 174 -3.09 -0.52 21.75
C GLY A 174 -2.71 0.66 20.84
N ASN A 175 -1.47 1.11 20.89
CA ASN A 175 -0.96 2.05 19.88
C ASN A 175 -0.79 1.32 18.55
N GLN A 176 -1.14 1.99 17.47
CA GLN A 176 -1.13 1.42 16.13
C GLN A 176 0.09 1.88 15.34
N ASP A 177 0.60 0.99 14.49
CA ASP A 177 1.56 1.36 13.44
C ASP A 177 1.10 0.79 12.10
N SER A 178 1.45 1.49 11.01
CA SER A 178 1.14 1.05 9.67
C SER A 178 2.36 0.36 9.04
N THR A 179 2.09 -0.75 8.39
CA THR A 179 3.13 -1.57 7.75
C THR A 179 2.53 -2.23 6.52
N ILE A 180 3.34 -2.50 5.53
CA ILE A 180 2.98 -3.44 4.48
C ILE A 180 3.87 -4.66 4.60
N SER A 181 3.28 -5.84 4.73
CA SER A 181 3.99 -7.11 4.92
C SER A 181 3.74 -8.05 3.76
N VAL A 182 4.76 -8.78 3.37
CA VAL A 182 4.71 -9.79 2.31
C VAL A 182 4.94 -11.16 2.92
N PHE A 183 4.05 -12.09 2.59
CA PHE A 183 4.12 -13.48 3.00
C PHE A 183 4.26 -14.39 1.79
N THR A 184 4.91 -15.53 2.02
CA THR A 184 5.07 -16.60 1.04
C THR A 184 4.64 -17.92 1.64
N ARG A 185 4.27 -18.88 0.78
CA ARG A 185 3.96 -20.24 1.16
C ARG A 185 4.87 -21.19 0.40
N ASP A 186 5.65 -21.99 1.14
CA ASP A 186 6.51 -23.03 0.56
C ASP A 186 5.66 -24.18 -0.04
N GLY A 187 6.28 -25.02 -0.84
CA GLY A 187 5.59 -26.15 -1.50
C GLY A 187 5.02 -27.19 -0.54
N ASP A 188 5.50 -27.26 0.69
CA ASP A 188 5.00 -28.10 1.78
C ASP A 188 3.90 -27.44 2.63
N GLY A 189 3.50 -26.21 2.27
CA GLY A 189 2.49 -25.43 2.97
C GLY A 189 3.04 -24.51 4.07
N THR A 190 4.34 -24.54 4.37
CA THR A 190 4.96 -23.68 5.38
C THR A 190 4.79 -22.21 5.05
N LEU A 191 4.22 -21.44 5.98
CA LEU A 191 4.01 -20.00 5.85
C LEU A 191 5.24 -19.24 6.33
N ARG A 192 5.65 -18.22 5.58
CA ARG A 192 6.80 -17.38 5.92
C ARG A 192 6.50 -15.91 5.76
N HIS A 193 6.99 -15.11 6.70
CA HIS A 193 7.15 -13.67 6.50
C HIS A 193 8.36 -13.42 5.60
N PHE A 194 8.17 -12.74 4.48
CA PHE A 194 9.25 -12.45 3.55
C PHE A 194 9.87 -11.08 3.81
N TYR A 195 9.03 -10.03 3.94
CA TYR A 195 9.51 -8.65 4.07
C TYR A 195 8.41 -7.75 4.62
N SER A 196 8.80 -6.72 5.37
CA SER A 196 7.90 -5.60 5.73
C SER A 196 8.53 -4.27 5.41
N ALA A 197 7.71 -3.32 4.97
CA ALA A 197 8.08 -1.92 4.81
C ALA A 197 7.23 -1.04 5.72
N HIS A 198 7.87 -0.02 6.27
CA HIS A 198 7.26 0.94 7.20
C HIS A 198 7.29 2.35 6.61
N PRO A 199 6.37 3.25 6.99
CA PRO A 199 6.42 4.66 6.59
C PRO A 199 7.65 5.37 7.17
N HIS A 200 8.04 5.02 8.40
CA HIS A 200 9.17 5.61 9.13
C HIS A 200 10.39 4.70 9.06
N MET A 201 11.18 4.83 8.00
CA MET A 201 12.38 4.00 7.81
C MET A 201 13.64 4.61 8.45
N ALA A 202 13.65 5.93 8.64
CA ALA A 202 14.72 6.66 9.30
C ALA A 202 14.17 7.95 9.92
N PRO A 203 14.83 8.54 10.95
CA PRO A 203 14.32 9.72 11.65
C PRO A 203 14.09 10.96 10.78
N ASP A 204 14.83 11.07 9.69
CA ASP A 204 14.79 12.17 8.73
C ASP A 204 13.89 11.90 7.51
N ILE A 205 13.35 10.67 7.37
CA ILE A 205 12.50 10.24 6.26
C ILE A 205 11.06 10.05 6.73
N ARG A 206 10.47 11.06 7.30
CA ARG A 206 9.11 10.96 7.83
C ARG A 206 8.13 10.50 6.76
N GLU A 207 7.41 9.39 7.03
CA GLU A 207 6.30 8.84 6.23
C GLU A 207 6.62 8.49 4.77
N ARG A 208 7.86 8.69 4.32
CA ARG A 208 8.26 8.45 2.93
C ARG A 208 8.52 6.97 2.59
N GLY A 209 8.63 6.11 3.57
CA GLY A 209 8.91 4.68 3.34
C GLY A 209 7.83 3.95 2.55
N LEU A 210 6.60 4.46 2.53
CA LEU A 210 5.46 3.93 1.79
C LEU A 210 4.94 4.87 0.68
N ASP A 211 5.64 5.94 0.35
CA ASP A 211 5.24 6.91 -0.69
C ASP A 211 4.89 6.26 -2.03
N LEU A 212 5.58 5.20 -2.40
CA LEU A 212 5.36 4.50 -3.66
C LEU A 212 4.02 3.76 -3.74
N LEU A 213 3.31 3.60 -2.62
CA LEU A 213 2.00 2.96 -2.57
C LEU A 213 0.85 3.93 -2.89
N SER A 214 1.13 5.24 -2.91
CA SER A 214 0.15 6.26 -3.27
C SER A 214 0.74 7.25 -4.28
N PRO A 215 0.00 7.61 -5.34
CA PRO A 215 0.47 8.59 -6.32
C PRO A 215 0.46 10.02 -5.78
N VAL A 216 -0.29 10.32 -4.70
CA VAL A 216 -0.56 11.71 -4.28
C VAL A 216 0.73 12.47 -3.99
N TYR A 217 1.59 11.93 -3.13
CA TYR A 217 2.86 12.61 -2.81
C TYR A 217 3.78 12.73 -4.02
N ASN A 218 3.82 11.69 -4.87
CA ASN A 218 4.65 11.73 -6.07
C ASN A 218 4.14 12.78 -7.07
N VAL A 219 2.83 13.00 -7.16
CA VAL A 219 2.25 14.05 -8.01
C VAL A 219 2.51 15.44 -7.42
N LEU A 220 2.36 15.62 -6.11
CA LEU A 220 2.66 16.90 -5.45
C LEU A 220 4.14 17.28 -5.62
N ASP A 221 5.05 16.33 -5.53
CA ASP A 221 6.49 16.56 -5.73
C ASP A 221 6.86 16.97 -7.17
N LEU A 222 5.93 16.85 -8.15
CA LEU A 222 6.11 17.39 -9.52
C LEU A 222 5.76 18.87 -9.61
N THR A 223 5.11 19.43 -8.60
CA THR A 223 4.66 20.84 -8.62
C THR A 223 5.69 21.77 -7.99
N PRO A 224 5.72 23.06 -8.36
CA PRO A 224 6.61 24.03 -7.72
C PRO A 224 6.39 24.17 -6.21
N GLU A 225 5.17 23.97 -5.75
CA GLU A 225 4.78 24.07 -4.34
C GLU A 225 5.20 22.83 -3.54
N GLY A 226 5.41 21.69 -4.21
CA GLY A 226 5.68 20.41 -3.59
C GLY A 226 4.53 19.98 -2.69
N ARG A 227 4.81 19.10 -1.73
CA ARG A 227 3.79 18.59 -0.79
C ARG A 227 3.52 19.52 0.40
N GLY A 228 4.37 20.51 0.66
CA GLY A 228 4.23 21.46 1.76
C GLY A 228 3.98 20.75 3.10
N ASN A 229 3.04 21.30 3.87
CA ASN A 229 2.56 20.74 5.14
C ASN A 229 1.25 19.95 4.96
N TRP A 230 0.90 19.56 3.73
CA TRP A 230 -0.34 18.84 3.48
C TRP A 230 -0.32 17.46 4.15
N TYR A 231 -1.45 17.12 4.75
CA TYR A 231 -1.71 15.83 5.37
C TYR A 231 -3.08 15.33 4.95
N ALA A 232 -3.24 14.01 4.76
CA ALA A 232 -4.49 13.43 4.34
C ALA A 232 -5.62 13.68 5.36
N SER A 233 -6.85 13.79 4.87
CA SER A 233 -8.06 13.94 5.67
C SER A 233 -9.06 12.85 5.31
N LEU A 234 -9.92 12.50 6.26
CA LEU A 234 -11.08 11.63 6.01
C LEU A 234 -12.26 12.40 5.40
N GLU A 235 -12.18 13.74 5.39
CA GLU A 235 -13.17 14.63 4.81
C GLU A 235 -12.57 15.28 3.55
N TYR A 236 -13.32 15.22 2.45
CA TYR A 236 -12.92 15.84 1.19
C TYR A 236 -13.69 17.15 1.00
N PRO A 237 -13.10 18.33 1.23
CA PRO A 237 -13.80 19.60 1.14
C PRO A 237 -14.23 19.98 -0.27
N VAL A 238 -13.67 19.34 -1.29
CA VAL A 238 -14.00 19.56 -2.70
C VAL A 238 -14.60 18.28 -3.27
N LYS A 239 -15.89 18.30 -3.57
CA LYS A 239 -16.47 17.27 -4.45
C LYS A 239 -15.82 17.46 -5.82
N VAL A 240 -14.90 16.59 -6.18
CA VAL A 240 -14.47 16.47 -7.58
C VAL A 240 -15.74 16.11 -8.36
N SER A 241 -16.24 17.04 -9.14
CA SER A 241 -17.37 16.78 -10.03
C SER A 241 -16.97 15.66 -10.97
N THR A 242 -17.48 14.47 -10.74
CA THR A 242 -17.40 13.37 -11.69
C THR A 242 -18.38 13.67 -12.81
N ALA A 243 -18.07 14.64 -13.67
CA ALA A 243 -18.65 14.66 -15.00
C ALA A 243 -18.16 13.37 -15.68
N ARG A 244 -19.07 12.39 -15.77
CA ARG A 244 -18.84 11.21 -16.61
C ARG A 244 -18.70 11.72 -18.04
N VAL A 245 -17.53 11.56 -18.62
CA VAL A 245 -17.30 11.68 -20.05
C VAL A 245 -17.89 10.44 -20.73
#